data_9b2612d0fe4e92da2d10df7c9273b317
#
_entry.id   9b2612d0fe4e92da2d10df7c9273b317
#
_cell.length_a   1.000
_cell.length_b   1.000
_cell.length_c   1.000
_cell.angle_alpha   90.00
_cell.angle_beta   90.00
_cell.angle_gamma   90.00
#
_symmetry.space_group_name_H-M   'P 1'
#
loop_
_entity.id
_entity.type
_entity.pdbx_description
1 polymer ?
#
loop_
_entity_poly.entity_id
_entity_poly.type
_entity_poly.pdbx_seq_one_letter_code
_entity_poly.pdbx_strand_id
1 'polypeptide(L)'
;MNRKIQTAKYVISDFVTAALSWALFFIFRKKSIENGTFEDMNAVFSDSNLYIGLACIPLMWLLLYYLQGTYRDVYRKSRLQELGQTILISIIGVIIIFFTLLLDDQVTTYYNYYLSFVILLLLHFTLTYLPRLIITTRAAKKIHNNIIGFPTLLVGSRQRAIKTLEDINNQVFQAGNKFIGYLSISEKQPNPS
;
A
#
# COMPACT_ATOMS: atom_id res chain seq x y z
N MET A 1 -14.62 15.15 2.00
CA MET A 1 -13.62 14.06 1.84
C MET A 1 -12.30 14.49 2.49
N ASN A 2 -11.85 13.81 3.53
CA ASN A 2 -10.59 14.20 4.18
C ASN A 2 -9.45 13.27 3.74
N ARG A 3 -8.76 13.65 2.65
CA ARG A 3 -7.64 12.90 2.07
C ARG A 3 -6.51 12.70 3.08
N LYS A 4 -6.24 13.71 3.92
CA LYS A 4 -5.18 13.65 4.93
C LYS A 4 -5.41 12.53 5.94
N ILE A 5 -6.66 12.38 6.43
CA ILE A 5 -7.02 11.31 7.38
C ILE A 5 -6.86 9.92 6.74
N GLN A 6 -7.25 9.77 5.48
CA GLN A 6 -7.10 8.48 4.80
C GLN A 6 -5.63 8.13 4.58
N THR A 7 -4.82 9.09 4.14
CA THR A 7 -3.37 8.91 4.01
C THR A 7 -2.73 8.57 5.36
N ALA A 8 -3.12 9.27 6.44
CA ALA A 8 -2.60 8.97 7.78
C ALA A 8 -2.89 7.53 8.23
N LYS A 9 -4.07 6.98 7.91
CA LYS A 9 -4.39 5.58 8.20
C LYS A 9 -3.45 4.61 7.50
N TYR A 10 -3.10 4.86 6.23
CA TYR A 10 -2.13 4.05 5.52
C TYR A 10 -0.74 4.15 6.16
N VAL A 11 -0.26 5.37 6.41
CA VAL A 11 1.08 5.61 6.99
C VAL A 11 1.22 4.95 8.36
N ILE A 12 0.23 5.12 9.24
CA ILE A 12 0.23 4.50 10.58
C ILE A 12 0.18 2.98 10.47
N SER A 13 -0.70 2.45 9.61
CA SER A 13 -0.81 1.00 9.38
C SER A 13 0.52 0.43 8.87
N ASP A 14 1.13 1.08 7.87
CA ASP A 14 2.38 0.62 7.27
C ASP A 14 3.54 0.67 8.27
N PHE A 15 3.60 1.72 9.10
CA PHE A 15 4.61 1.81 10.17
C PHE A 15 4.47 0.67 11.18
N VAL A 16 3.26 0.45 11.68
CA VAL A 16 2.99 -0.60 12.69
C VAL A 16 3.26 -2.00 12.11
N THR A 17 2.81 -2.26 10.89
CA THR A 17 3.02 -3.57 10.26
C THR A 17 4.48 -3.83 9.91
N ALA A 18 5.23 -2.83 9.50
CA ALA A 18 6.66 -2.96 9.27
C ALA A 18 7.45 -3.20 10.57
N ALA A 19 7.11 -2.49 11.65
CA ALA A 19 7.70 -2.72 12.96
C ALA A 19 7.40 -4.13 13.48
N LEU A 20 6.15 -4.57 13.36
CA LEU A 20 5.73 -5.92 13.75
C LEU A 20 6.42 -7.01 12.92
N SER A 21 6.51 -6.79 11.61
CA SER A 21 7.21 -7.70 10.70
C SER A 21 8.67 -7.86 11.08
N TRP A 22 9.36 -6.76 11.37
CA TRP A 22 10.74 -6.80 11.82
C TRP A 22 10.89 -7.53 13.16
N ALA A 23 10.06 -7.23 14.15
CA ALA A 23 10.09 -7.86 15.45
C ALA A 23 9.92 -9.39 15.34
N LEU A 24 8.91 -9.84 14.60
CA LEU A 24 8.65 -11.26 14.38
C LEU A 24 9.78 -11.94 13.62
N PHE A 25 10.32 -11.28 12.60
CA PHE A 25 11.46 -11.80 11.85
C PHE A 25 12.72 -11.91 12.72
N PHE A 26 13.00 -10.91 13.56
CA PHE A 26 14.14 -10.91 14.47
C PHE A 26 14.05 -12.05 15.49
N ILE A 27 12.88 -12.24 16.10
CA ILE A 27 12.61 -13.36 17.03
C ILE A 27 12.81 -14.69 16.30
N PHE A 28 12.23 -14.84 15.11
CA PHE A 28 12.40 -16.06 14.30
C PHE A 28 13.88 -16.35 14.02
N ARG A 29 14.62 -15.35 13.59
CA ARG A 29 16.04 -15.49 13.22
C ARG A 29 16.89 -15.91 14.43
N LYS A 30 16.72 -15.22 15.54
CA LYS A 30 17.48 -15.51 16.77
C LYS A 30 17.21 -16.93 17.29
N LYS A 31 15.97 -17.39 17.15
CA LYS A 31 15.54 -18.70 17.61
C LYS A 31 15.91 -19.84 16.67
N SER A 32 15.74 -19.65 15.37
CA SER A 32 15.85 -20.74 14.39
C SER A 32 17.22 -20.83 13.72
N ILE A 33 17.97 -19.72 13.68
CA ILE A 33 19.23 -19.64 12.95
C ILE A 33 20.42 -19.60 13.91
N GLU A 34 20.30 -18.86 15.01
CA GLU A 34 21.37 -18.70 16.02
C GLU A 34 21.33 -19.76 17.12
N ASN A 35 20.52 -20.83 16.96
CA ASN A 35 20.40 -21.94 17.91
C ASN A 35 20.06 -21.52 19.36
N GLY A 36 19.35 -20.43 19.55
CA GLY A 36 18.84 -20.01 20.86
C GLY A 36 17.77 -20.97 21.37
N THR A 37 17.90 -21.43 22.61
CA THR A 37 16.86 -22.19 23.32
C THR A 37 15.67 -21.29 23.63
N PHE A 38 14.46 -21.84 23.74
CA PHE A 38 13.23 -21.09 24.07
C PHE A 38 13.29 -20.30 25.38
N GLU A 39 14.27 -20.62 26.23
CA GLU A 39 14.45 -20.01 27.56
C GLU A 39 15.08 -18.60 27.48
N ASP A 40 15.69 -18.21 26.35
CA ASP A 40 16.43 -16.94 26.22
C ASP A 40 15.65 -15.82 25.57
N MET A 41 14.33 -15.69 25.82
CA MET A 41 13.58 -14.49 25.38
C MET A 41 14.19 -13.20 25.94
N ASN A 42 14.79 -13.23 27.11
CA ASN A 42 15.50 -12.09 27.66
C ASN A 42 16.70 -11.66 26.80
N ALA A 43 17.41 -12.62 26.18
CA ALA A 43 18.51 -12.32 25.25
C ALA A 43 18.04 -11.62 23.97
N VAL A 44 16.84 -11.96 23.47
CA VAL A 44 16.23 -11.29 22.31
C VAL A 44 15.90 -9.84 22.64
N PHE A 45 15.29 -9.59 23.80
CA PHE A 45 14.89 -8.24 24.21
C PHE A 45 16.07 -7.38 24.71
N SER A 46 17.19 -7.98 25.09
CA SER A 46 18.41 -7.26 25.48
C SER A 46 19.27 -6.83 24.28
N ASP A 47 18.92 -7.29 23.07
CA ASP A 47 19.72 -7.01 21.87
C ASP A 47 19.41 -5.63 21.31
N SER A 48 20.40 -4.75 21.26
CA SER A 48 20.28 -3.39 20.72
C SER A 48 19.86 -3.38 19.24
N ASN A 49 20.20 -4.42 18.46
CA ASN A 49 19.87 -4.51 17.03
C ASN A 49 18.37 -4.64 16.80
N LEU A 50 17.62 -5.23 17.74
CA LEU A 50 16.16 -5.25 17.69
C LEU A 50 15.60 -3.84 17.69
N TYR A 51 16.03 -2.99 18.58
CA TYR A 51 15.52 -1.63 18.76
C TYR A 51 15.95 -0.69 17.63
N ILE A 52 17.19 -0.81 17.18
CA ILE A 52 17.67 -0.07 16.01
C ILE A 52 16.85 -0.44 14.78
N GLY A 53 16.60 -1.74 14.58
CA GLY A 53 15.76 -2.19 13.46
C GLY A 53 14.31 -1.75 13.60
N LEU A 54 13.72 -1.77 14.82
CA LEU A 54 12.37 -1.24 15.06
C LEU A 54 12.23 0.25 14.75
N ALA A 55 13.30 1.03 14.84
CA ALA A 55 13.31 2.43 14.44
C ALA A 55 13.58 2.62 12.95
N CYS A 56 14.62 1.99 12.41
CA CYS A 56 15.10 2.24 11.05
C CYS A 56 14.27 1.53 9.97
N ILE A 57 13.88 0.28 10.20
CA ILE A 57 13.18 -0.54 9.18
C ILE A 57 11.81 0.04 8.80
N PRO A 58 10.94 0.44 9.75
CA PRO A 58 9.67 1.07 9.38
C PRO A 58 9.85 2.39 8.63
N LEU A 59 10.86 3.19 8.96
CA LEU A 59 11.16 4.43 8.25
C LEU A 59 11.61 4.17 6.81
N MET A 60 12.46 3.16 6.60
CA MET A 60 12.86 2.71 5.27
C MET A 60 11.63 2.29 4.44
N TRP A 61 10.73 1.47 5.01
CA TRP A 61 9.51 1.04 4.32
C TRP A 61 8.59 2.21 3.97
N LEU A 62 8.39 3.15 4.89
CA LEU A 62 7.60 4.36 4.62
C LEU A 62 8.20 5.18 3.48
N LEU A 63 9.52 5.31 3.44
CA LEU A 63 10.23 5.98 2.35
C LEU A 63 10.00 5.28 1.01
N LEU A 64 10.13 3.96 0.94
CA LEU A 64 9.87 3.19 -0.28
C LEU A 64 8.44 3.35 -0.77
N TYR A 65 7.45 3.27 0.11
CA TYR A 65 6.05 3.50 -0.23
C TYR A 65 5.75 4.93 -0.66
N TYR A 66 6.43 5.91 -0.06
CA TYR A 66 6.31 7.30 -0.47
C TYR A 66 6.89 7.52 -1.87
N LEU A 67 8.08 6.99 -2.16
CA LEU A 67 8.73 7.09 -3.47
C LEU A 67 7.89 6.43 -4.58
N GLN A 68 7.27 5.29 -4.30
CA GLN A 68 6.35 4.63 -5.24
C GLN A 68 5.06 5.43 -5.48
N GLY A 69 4.77 6.46 -4.67
CA GLY A 69 3.54 7.23 -4.77
C GLY A 69 2.31 6.51 -4.17
N THR A 70 2.51 5.52 -3.31
CA THR A 70 1.43 4.75 -2.66
C THR A 70 0.42 5.65 -1.96
N TYR A 71 0.84 6.80 -1.43
CA TYR A 71 -0.01 7.72 -0.66
C TYR A 71 -0.70 8.80 -1.50
N ARG A 72 -0.52 8.82 -2.84
CA ARG A 72 -1.08 9.88 -3.70
C ARG A 72 -2.58 9.72 -3.95
N ASP A 73 -3.04 8.54 -4.36
CA ASP A 73 -4.43 8.32 -4.81
C ASP A 73 -5.16 7.28 -3.96
N VAL A 74 -5.17 7.48 -2.64
CA VAL A 74 -5.70 6.55 -1.63
C VAL A 74 -7.18 6.18 -1.79
N TYR A 75 -7.97 6.94 -2.56
CA TYR A 75 -9.39 6.65 -2.81
C TYR A 75 -9.66 6.00 -4.17
N ARG A 76 -8.74 6.10 -5.14
CA ARG A 76 -8.93 5.57 -6.50
C ARG A 76 -8.21 4.24 -6.76
N LYS A 77 -7.63 3.65 -5.73
CA LYS A 77 -6.91 2.39 -5.87
C LYS A 77 -7.86 1.21 -6.02
N SER A 78 -7.57 0.33 -6.98
CA SER A 78 -8.17 -0.99 -7.07
C SER A 78 -7.45 -1.97 -6.14
N ARG A 79 -8.14 -3.05 -5.74
CA ARG A 79 -7.54 -4.11 -4.91
C ARG A 79 -6.35 -4.78 -5.59
N LEU A 80 -6.45 -4.97 -6.92
CA LEU A 80 -5.40 -5.58 -7.72
C LEU A 80 -4.17 -4.66 -7.83
N GLN A 81 -4.39 -3.36 -7.97
CA GLN A 81 -3.31 -2.37 -7.96
C GLN A 81 -2.58 -2.35 -6.61
N GLU A 82 -3.33 -2.40 -5.50
CA GLU A 82 -2.76 -2.47 -4.15
C GLU A 82 -1.92 -3.74 -3.96
N LEU A 83 -2.42 -4.89 -4.44
CA LEU A 83 -1.70 -6.17 -4.41
C LEU A 83 -0.37 -6.06 -5.17
N GLY A 84 -0.41 -5.66 -6.44
CA GLY A 84 0.77 -5.56 -7.28
C GLY A 84 1.82 -4.57 -6.73
N GLN A 85 1.37 -3.40 -6.26
CA GLN A 85 2.25 -2.43 -5.64
C GLN A 85 2.90 -2.96 -4.36
N THR A 86 2.14 -3.66 -3.51
CA THR A 86 2.67 -4.20 -2.26
C THR A 86 3.67 -5.33 -2.52
N ILE A 87 3.39 -6.26 -3.47
CA ILE A 87 4.34 -7.31 -3.86
C ILE A 87 5.65 -6.70 -4.35
N LEU A 88 5.58 -5.79 -5.31
CA LEU A 88 6.77 -5.20 -5.92
C LEU A 88 7.66 -4.51 -4.89
N ILE A 89 7.07 -3.65 -4.04
CA ILE A 89 7.86 -2.96 -3.00
C ILE A 89 8.35 -3.94 -1.93
N SER A 90 7.58 -4.96 -1.56
CA SER A 90 8.04 -5.96 -0.60
C SER A 90 9.28 -6.68 -1.10
N ILE A 91 9.33 -7.05 -2.39
CA ILE A 91 10.52 -7.68 -2.99
C ILE A 91 11.70 -6.70 -2.95
N ILE A 92 11.52 -5.46 -3.42
CA ILE A 92 12.60 -4.46 -3.44
C ILE A 92 13.14 -4.19 -2.03
N GLY A 93 12.24 -3.97 -1.07
CA GLY A 93 12.64 -3.64 0.30
C GLY A 93 13.33 -4.81 1.00
N VAL A 94 12.88 -6.04 0.80
CA VAL A 94 13.54 -7.23 1.35
C VAL A 94 14.92 -7.43 0.71
N ILE A 95 15.09 -7.17 -0.58
CA ILE A 95 16.41 -7.18 -1.23
C ILE A 95 17.32 -6.16 -0.56
N ILE A 96 16.86 -4.93 -0.32
CA ILE A 96 17.67 -3.89 0.36
C ILE A 96 18.07 -4.36 1.76
N ILE A 97 17.12 -4.86 2.57
CA ILE A 97 17.38 -5.36 3.92
C ILE A 97 18.38 -6.52 3.88
N PHE A 98 18.20 -7.43 2.92
CA PHE A 98 19.08 -8.58 2.76
C PHE A 98 20.53 -8.16 2.51
N PHE A 99 20.76 -7.25 1.58
CA PHE A 99 22.11 -6.78 1.26
C PHE A 99 22.73 -5.88 2.34
N THR A 100 21.93 -5.14 3.09
CA THR A 100 22.45 -4.19 4.09
C THR A 100 22.63 -4.78 5.48
N LEU A 101 21.80 -5.78 5.86
CA LEU A 101 21.77 -6.28 7.25
C LEU A 101 22.01 -7.78 7.37
N LEU A 102 21.67 -8.58 6.35
CA LEU A 102 21.72 -10.02 6.46
C LEU A 102 22.98 -10.63 5.86
N LEU A 103 23.63 -9.95 4.95
CA LEU A 103 24.81 -10.48 4.24
C LEU A 103 26.09 -10.40 5.08
N ASP A 104 26.16 -9.41 5.97
CA ASP A 104 27.34 -9.18 6.84
C ASP A 104 27.35 -10.06 8.10
N ASP A 105 26.33 -10.91 8.27
CA ASP A 105 26.15 -11.72 9.44
C ASP A 105 26.78 -13.12 9.24
N GLN A 106 27.50 -13.61 10.25
CA GLN A 106 28.15 -14.94 10.21
C GLN A 106 27.09 -16.06 10.28
N VAL A 107 26.46 -16.35 9.16
CA VAL A 107 25.54 -17.48 9.04
C VAL A 107 26.28 -18.71 8.53
N THR A 108 26.20 -19.79 9.26
CA THR A 108 26.97 -21.01 9.01
C THR A 108 26.57 -21.79 7.76
N THR A 109 25.39 -21.50 7.16
CA THR A 109 24.85 -22.27 6.03
C THR A 109 24.07 -21.39 5.03
N TYR A 110 24.32 -21.53 3.74
CA TYR A 110 23.60 -20.84 2.68
C TYR A 110 22.08 -21.00 2.76
N TYR A 111 21.59 -22.14 3.22
CA TYR A 111 20.17 -22.42 3.41
C TYR A 111 19.49 -21.37 4.34
N ASN A 112 20.17 -20.96 5.41
CA ASN A 112 19.65 -19.98 6.36
C ASN A 112 19.48 -18.59 5.76
N TYR A 113 20.30 -18.21 4.77
CA TYR A 113 20.10 -16.94 4.03
C TYR A 113 18.83 -16.97 3.21
N TYR A 114 18.59 -18.04 2.42
CA TYR A 114 17.37 -18.17 1.63
C TYR A 114 16.13 -18.23 2.52
N LEU A 115 16.21 -18.95 3.63
CA LEU A 115 15.11 -19.07 4.58
C LEU A 115 14.78 -17.70 5.19
N SER A 116 15.79 -16.94 5.60
CA SER A 116 15.61 -15.57 6.13
C SER A 116 14.97 -14.65 5.11
N PHE A 117 15.43 -14.69 3.86
CA PHE A 117 14.86 -13.89 2.78
C PHE A 117 13.37 -14.19 2.55
N VAL A 118 13.02 -15.46 2.41
CA VAL A 118 11.63 -15.89 2.14
C VAL A 118 10.72 -15.57 3.32
N ILE A 119 11.16 -15.82 4.56
CA ILE A 119 10.35 -15.55 5.74
C ILE A 119 10.13 -14.05 5.93
N LEU A 120 11.17 -13.22 5.78
CA LEU A 120 11.02 -11.78 5.87
C LEU A 120 10.05 -11.26 4.80
N LEU A 121 10.16 -11.76 3.56
CA LEU A 121 9.27 -11.40 2.46
C LEU A 121 7.82 -11.76 2.77
N LEU A 122 7.56 -13.00 3.19
CA LEU A 122 6.21 -13.47 3.48
C LEU A 122 5.60 -12.74 4.69
N LEU A 123 6.36 -12.54 5.76
CA LEU A 123 5.91 -11.81 6.94
C LEU A 123 5.55 -10.36 6.58
N HIS A 124 6.48 -9.64 5.95
CA HIS A 124 6.25 -8.24 5.60
C HIS A 124 5.09 -8.08 4.61
N PHE A 125 5.08 -8.89 3.54
CA PHE A 125 4.00 -8.83 2.55
C PHE A 125 2.63 -9.10 3.19
N THR A 126 2.49 -10.18 3.95
CA THR A 126 1.21 -10.58 4.52
C THR A 126 0.71 -9.55 5.53
N LEU A 127 1.57 -9.14 6.47
CA LEU A 127 1.21 -8.18 7.51
C LEU A 127 0.86 -6.80 6.92
N THR A 128 1.52 -6.38 5.84
CA THR A 128 1.25 -5.09 5.21
C THR A 128 0.04 -5.15 4.28
N TYR A 129 -0.10 -6.21 3.49
CA TYR A 129 -1.19 -6.32 2.50
C TYR A 129 -2.57 -6.45 3.16
N LEU A 130 -2.71 -7.24 4.23
CA LEU A 130 -4.01 -7.47 4.88
C LEU A 130 -4.67 -6.17 5.37
N PRO A 131 -4.03 -5.31 6.17
CA PRO A 131 -4.63 -4.04 6.58
C PRO A 131 -4.89 -3.10 5.40
N ARG A 132 -4.01 -3.05 4.42
CA ARG A 132 -4.20 -2.25 3.20
C ARG A 132 -5.42 -2.71 2.42
N LEU A 133 -5.62 -4.01 2.25
CA LEU A 133 -6.81 -4.58 1.61
C LEU A 133 -8.09 -4.15 2.32
N ILE A 134 -8.09 -4.17 3.66
CA ILE A 134 -9.23 -3.72 4.48
C ILE A 134 -9.48 -2.23 4.26
N ILE A 135 -8.44 -1.39 4.30
CA ILE A 135 -8.56 0.07 4.12
C ILE A 135 -9.08 0.38 2.72
N THR A 136 -8.51 -0.23 1.68
CA THR A 136 -8.90 -0.05 0.27
C THR A 136 -10.34 -0.52 0.05
N THR A 137 -10.72 -1.67 0.59
CA THR A 137 -12.10 -2.20 0.47
C THR A 137 -13.12 -1.29 1.16
N ARG A 138 -12.79 -0.76 2.35
CA ARG A 138 -13.67 0.20 3.05
C ARG A 138 -13.79 1.52 2.29
N ALA A 139 -12.71 1.99 1.67
CA ALA A 139 -12.72 3.19 0.84
C ALA A 139 -13.59 2.97 -0.42
N ALA A 140 -13.41 1.86 -1.11
CA ALA A 140 -14.21 1.48 -2.28
C ALA A 140 -15.71 1.37 -1.94
N LYS A 141 -16.09 0.74 -0.82
CA LYS A 141 -17.50 0.68 -0.37
C LYS A 141 -18.09 2.07 -0.12
N LYS A 142 -17.34 3.01 0.43
CA LYS A 142 -17.81 4.39 0.66
C LYS A 142 -18.04 5.14 -0.65
N ILE A 143 -17.22 4.90 -1.66
CA ILE A 143 -17.40 5.47 -3.01
C ILE A 143 -18.65 4.85 -3.66
N HIS A 144 -18.80 3.55 -3.57
CA HIS A 144 -19.91 2.81 -4.14
C HIS A 144 -21.28 3.22 -3.55
N ASN A 145 -21.31 3.47 -2.25
CA ASN A 145 -22.50 3.93 -1.55
C ASN A 145 -22.72 5.45 -1.67
N ASN A 146 -22.06 6.15 -2.59
CA ASN A 146 -22.15 7.60 -2.80
C ASN A 146 -21.84 8.47 -1.57
N ILE A 147 -21.26 7.91 -0.50
CA ILE A 147 -20.83 8.67 0.67
C ILE A 147 -19.66 9.60 0.30
N ILE A 148 -18.79 9.11 -0.59
CA ILE A 148 -17.65 9.86 -1.13
C ILE A 148 -17.83 9.95 -2.64
N GLY A 149 -17.71 11.18 -3.18
CA GLY A 149 -17.75 11.41 -4.62
C GLY A 149 -16.71 12.41 -5.07
N PHE A 150 -16.31 12.26 -6.33
CA PHE A 150 -15.34 13.15 -6.97
C PHE A 150 -16.10 14.18 -7.81
N PRO A 151 -15.90 15.50 -7.58
CA PRO A 151 -16.51 16.51 -8.41
C PRO A 151 -16.03 16.32 -9.85
N THR A 152 -16.97 16.04 -10.75
CA THR A 152 -16.69 15.72 -12.15
C THR A 152 -17.43 16.72 -13.04
N LEU A 153 -16.70 17.32 -14.00
CA LEU A 153 -17.25 18.20 -15.01
C LEU A 153 -17.34 17.41 -16.32
N LEU A 154 -18.50 17.45 -16.97
CA LEU A 154 -18.70 16.84 -18.26
C LEU A 154 -18.34 17.86 -19.35
N VAL A 155 -17.50 17.47 -20.32
CA VAL A 155 -17.09 18.31 -21.46
C VAL A 155 -17.53 17.63 -22.74
N GLY A 156 -18.35 18.32 -23.54
CA GLY A 156 -18.85 17.77 -24.82
C GLY A 156 -20.07 18.52 -25.39
N SER A 157 -20.61 17.98 -26.48
CA SER A 157 -21.88 18.51 -27.03
C SER A 157 -23.03 18.16 -26.07
N ARG A 158 -24.06 19.01 -26.02
CA ARG A 158 -25.21 18.89 -25.12
C ARG A 158 -25.87 17.50 -25.15
N GLN A 159 -26.12 16.98 -26.38
CA GLN A 159 -26.76 15.67 -26.52
C GLN A 159 -25.92 14.51 -26.03
N ARG A 160 -24.60 14.53 -26.32
CA ARG A 160 -23.67 13.50 -25.84
C ARG A 160 -23.49 13.57 -24.33
N ALA A 161 -23.45 14.77 -23.74
CA ALA A 161 -23.33 14.96 -22.30
C ALA A 161 -24.54 14.38 -21.55
N ILE A 162 -25.77 14.61 -22.02
CA ILE A 162 -27.00 14.08 -21.43
C ILE A 162 -27.01 12.55 -21.50
N LYS A 163 -26.74 11.97 -22.67
CA LYS A 163 -26.68 10.51 -22.83
C LYS A 163 -25.63 9.87 -21.93
N THR A 164 -24.43 10.43 -21.87
CA THR A 164 -23.36 9.92 -20.99
C THR A 164 -23.75 10.02 -19.52
N LEU A 165 -24.46 11.08 -19.10
CA LEU A 165 -24.95 11.24 -17.74
C LEU A 165 -26.00 10.16 -17.39
N GLU A 166 -26.92 9.88 -18.30
CA GLU A 166 -27.92 8.82 -18.15
C GLU A 166 -27.26 7.44 -18.08
N ASP A 167 -26.31 7.16 -18.99
CA ASP A 167 -25.59 5.89 -19.03
C ASP A 167 -24.80 5.65 -17.71
N ILE A 168 -24.18 6.69 -17.15
CA ILE A 168 -23.43 6.59 -15.89
C ILE A 168 -24.37 6.45 -14.69
N ASN A 169 -25.50 7.17 -14.67
CA ASN A 169 -26.47 7.07 -13.58
C ASN A 169 -27.17 5.71 -13.55
N ASN A 170 -27.34 5.06 -14.69
CA ASN A 170 -27.95 3.73 -14.82
C ASN A 170 -26.97 2.60 -14.55
N GLN A 171 -25.68 2.86 -14.33
CA GLN A 171 -24.71 1.84 -13.97
C GLN A 171 -24.99 1.31 -12.56
N VAL A 172 -25.07 -0.01 -12.43
CA VAL A 172 -25.24 -0.72 -11.17
C VAL A 172 -24.11 -0.39 -10.17
N PHE A 173 -22.92 -0.08 -10.68
CA PHE A 173 -21.74 0.26 -9.91
C PHE A 173 -21.32 1.70 -10.19
N GLN A 174 -21.63 2.58 -9.26
CA GLN A 174 -21.25 3.98 -9.40
C GLN A 174 -19.74 4.18 -9.16
N ALA A 175 -19.07 4.80 -10.12
CA ALA A 175 -17.64 5.11 -10.05
C ALA A 175 -17.30 6.28 -9.10
N GLY A 176 -18.27 6.78 -8.34
CA GLY A 176 -18.12 7.88 -7.39
C GLY A 176 -18.02 9.26 -8.07
N ASN A 177 -18.47 9.41 -9.31
CA ASN A 177 -18.49 10.70 -9.98
C ASN A 177 -19.68 11.52 -9.51
N LYS A 178 -19.44 12.69 -8.90
CA LYS A 178 -20.48 13.69 -8.62
C LYS A 178 -20.42 14.77 -9.70
N PHE A 179 -21.37 14.73 -10.61
CA PHE A 179 -21.44 15.74 -11.67
C PHE A 179 -21.84 17.09 -11.09
N ILE A 180 -20.99 18.11 -11.30
CA ILE A 180 -21.17 19.48 -10.84
C ILE A 180 -21.60 20.43 -11.95
N GLY A 181 -21.51 20.01 -13.22
CA GLY A 181 -21.89 20.78 -14.39
C GLY A 181 -21.41 20.17 -15.69
N TYR A 182 -21.78 20.80 -16.78
CA TYR A 182 -21.23 20.47 -18.10
C TYR A 182 -20.71 21.71 -18.81
N LEU A 183 -19.66 21.55 -19.62
CA LEU A 183 -19.14 22.55 -20.53
C LEU A 183 -19.51 22.13 -21.95
N SER A 184 -20.31 22.96 -22.60
CA SER A 184 -20.65 22.77 -24.03
C SER A 184 -19.51 23.26 -24.91
N ILE A 185 -18.95 22.35 -25.70
CA ILE A 185 -18.08 22.76 -26.81
C ILE A 185 -19.00 23.01 -28.01
N SER A 186 -19.21 24.30 -28.35
CA SER A 186 -19.88 24.66 -29.60
C SER A 186 -18.97 24.26 -30.76
N GLU A 187 -19.38 23.26 -31.55
CA GLU A 187 -18.81 23.10 -32.89
C GLU A 187 -19.12 24.37 -33.66
N LYS A 188 -18.11 25.17 -33.99
CA LYS A 188 -18.24 26.21 -35.03
C LYS A 188 -18.72 25.49 -36.29
N GLN A 189 -19.99 25.68 -36.65
CA GLN A 189 -20.43 25.31 -38.00
C GLN A 189 -19.52 26.03 -38.99
N PRO A 190 -18.89 25.32 -39.94
CA PRO A 190 -18.23 26.01 -41.06
C PRO A 190 -19.27 26.86 -41.73
N ASN A 191 -19.00 28.17 -41.83
CA ASN A 191 -19.83 29.09 -42.62
C ASN A 191 -20.02 28.47 -44.01
N PRO A 192 -21.26 28.25 -44.50
CA PRO A 192 -21.48 27.93 -45.90
C PRO A 192 -21.13 29.17 -46.70
N SER A 193 -20.01 29.11 -47.41
CA SER A 193 -19.65 30.04 -48.47
C SER A 193 -20.54 29.86 -49.70
#